data_8d4cbcff9910ac22b1df0c2270408add
#
_entry.id   8d4cbcff9910ac22b1df0c2270408add
#
_cell.length_a   1.000
_cell.length_b   1.000
_cell.length_c   1.000
_cell.angle_alpha   90.00
_cell.angle_beta   90.00
_cell.angle_gamma   90.00
#
_symmetry.space_group_name_H-M   'P 1'
#
loop_
_entity.id
_entity.type
_entity.pdbx_description
1 polymer ?
#
loop_
_entity_poly.entity_id
_entity_poly.type
_entity_poly.pdbx_seq_one_letter_code
_entity_poly.pdbx_strand_id
1 'polypeptide(L)'
;DKYQPDLIFFDNGVNYRSMDPWKLKIAKYYYNSASQWGREVSLLSKGRAYLHGSILDCERQARAPKEKTENYWQVDEPIGHKFGYVEGLQLKSADGIIRSLVNNISKNGNLCLNVSPRGDGSIPEDQQKVLRRIGEWLRQYGEGVYNTRAYVVSGENNVRYTCKGNSLVYAFVLKWNGKPFAISAIGKGRIKSVVGLHDGKPVAFTKTDNGYMVEASSENVSDPAVCFRIELE
;
A
#
# COMPACT_ATOMS: atom_id res chain seq x y z
N ASP A 1 -17.37 -15.30 16.00
CA ASP A 1 -17.16 -16.77 15.87
C ASP A 1 -17.51 -17.28 14.48
N LYS A 2 -18.69 -16.97 13.93
CA LYS A 2 -19.16 -17.53 12.64
C LYS A 2 -18.26 -17.18 11.46
N TYR A 3 -17.78 -15.96 11.38
CA TYR A 3 -17.03 -15.46 10.21
C TYR A 3 -15.53 -15.40 10.44
N GLN A 4 -15.05 -15.46 11.66
CA GLN A 4 -13.63 -15.44 12.06
C GLN A 4 -12.82 -14.39 11.25
N PRO A 5 -13.17 -13.10 11.34
CA PRO A 5 -12.52 -12.07 10.53
C PRO A 5 -11.05 -11.91 10.93
N ASP A 6 -10.19 -11.61 9.95
CA ASP A 6 -8.77 -11.32 10.19
C ASP A 6 -8.57 -9.89 10.72
N LEU A 7 -9.52 -9.00 10.44
CA LEU A 7 -9.47 -7.60 10.83
C LEU A 7 -10.85 -7.12 11.27
N ILE A 8 -10.92 -6.42 12.41
CA ILE A 8 -12.11 -5.65 12.82
C ILE A 8 -11.75 -4.18 12.78
N PHE A 9 -12.51 -3.41 12.00
CA PHE A 9 -12.36 -1.97 11.88
C PHE A 9 -13.41 -1.25 12.72
N PHE A 10 -12.94 -0.39 13.62
CA PHE A 10 -13.77 0.53 14.38
C PHE A 10 -13.63 1.94 13.83
N ASP A 11 -14.69 2.42 13.22
CA ASP A 11 -14.78 3.77 12.69
C ASP A 11 -14.89 4.79 13.86
N ASN A 12 -15.83 5.72 13.81
CA ASN A 12 -15.95 6.77 14.82
C ASN A 12 -16.62 6.30 16.11
N GLY A 13 -16.43 7.05 17.20
CA GLY A 13 -17.14 6.87 18.49
C GLY A 13 -16.45 5.93 19.49
N VAL A 14 -15.60 5.02 19.06
CA VAL A 14 -14.94 4.06 19.98
C VAL A 14 -13.82 4.73 20.79
N ASN A 15 -13.34 5.88 20.38
CA ASN A 15 -12.31 6.65 21.10
C ASN A 15 -12.82 7.41 22.34
N TYR A 16 -14.14 7.43 22.60
CA TYR A 16 -14.67 8.05 23.81
C TYR A 16 -14.31 7.25 25.07
N ARG A 17 -14.02 7.95 26.16
CA ARG A 17 -13.68 7.33 27.47
C ARG A 17 -14.77 6.39 28.01
N SER A 18 -16.03 6.69 27.77
CA SER A 18 -17.16 5.83 28.13
C SER A 18 -17.08 4.44 27.48
N MET A 19 -16.33 4.30 26.40
CA MET A 19 -16.13 3.05 25.69
C MET A 19 -14.94 2.23 26.21
N ASP A 20 -14.12 2.77 27.11
CA ASP A 20 -12.89 2.08 27.58
C ASP A 20 -13.14 0.68 28.16
N PRO A 21 -14.15 0.45 29.02
CA PRO A 21 -14.43 -0.90 29.51
C PRO A 21 -14.84 -1.88 28.41
N TRP A 22 -15.54 -1.39 27.39
CA TRP A 22 -15.99 -2.19 26.26
C TRP A 22 -14.86 -2.49 25.29
N LYS A 23 -13.97 -1.52 25.03
CA LYS A 23 -12.78 -1.72 24.20
C LYS A 23 -11.93 -2.89 24.73
N LEU A 24 -11.67 -2.92 26.04
CA LEU A 24 -10.90 -4.00 26.66
C LEU A 24 -11.61 -5.36 26.54
N LYS A 25 -12.93 -5.40 26.78
CA LYS A 25 -13.71 -6.62 26.62
C LYS A 25 -13.70 -7.15 25.20
N ILE A 26 -13.87 -6.27 24.21
CA ILE A 26 -13.85 -6.64 22.79
C ILE A 26 -12.47 -7.16 22.39
N ALA A 27 -11.41 -6.45 22.74
CA ALA A 27 -10.04 -6.86 22.42
C ALA A 27 -9.72 -8.24 23.04
N LYS A 28 -10.01 -8.41 24.34
CA LYS A 28 -9.81 -9.69 25.03
C LYS A 28 -10.58 -10.83 24.36
N TYR A 29 -11.86 -10.61 24.07
CA TYR A 29 -12.70 -11.63 23.41
C TYR A 29 -12.14 -11.99 22.05
N TYR A 30 -11.84 -11.00 21.21
CA TYR A 30 -11.40 -11.20 19.84
C TYR A 30 -10.05 -11.91 19.74
N TYR A 31 -9.04 -11.46 20.50
CA TYR A 31 -7.72 -12.10 20.49
C TYR A 31 -7.74 -13.50 21.10
N ASN A 32 -8.52 -13.74 22.15
CA ASN A 32 -8.69 -15.07 22.70
C ASN A 32 -9.39 -16.03 21.73
N SER A 33 -10.43 -15.55 21.03
CA SER A 33 -11.10 -16.33 19.99
C SER A 33 -10.16 -16.62 18.81
N ALA A 34 -9.38 -15.66 18.38
CA ALA A 34 -8.40 -15.83 17.31
C ALA A 34 -7.33 -16.88 17.67
N SER A 35 -6.87 -16.89 18.91
CA SER A 35 -5.97 -17.94 19.42
C SER A 35 -6.60 -19.34 19.33
N GLN A 36 -7.91 -19.46 19.65
CA GLN A 36 -8.62 -20.74 19.50
C GLN A 36 -8.81 -21.14 18.04
N TRP A 37 -8.92 -20.17 17.12
CA TRP A 37 -9.00 -20.42 15.68
C TRP A 37 -7.65 -20.74 15.05
N GLY A 38 -6.53 -20.55 15.77
CA GLY A 38 -5.17 -20.71 15.26
C GLY A 38 -4.80 -19.60 14.23
N ARG A 39 -5.34 -18.39 14.42
CA ARG A 39 -5.18 -17.27 13.45
C ARG A 39 -4.58 -16.03 14.12
N GLU A 40 -3.76 -15.32 13.38
CA GLU A 40 -3.33 -13.97 13.71
C GLU A 40 -4.39 -12.98 13.21
N VAL A 41 -4.77 -12.03 14.07
CA VAL A 41 -5.81 -11.04 13.78
C VAL A 41 -5.39 -9.66 14.24
N SER A 42 -6.03 -8.63 13.71
CA SER A 42 -5.74 -7.25 14.07
C SER A 42 -7.01 -6.43 14.34
N LEU A 43 -6.88 -5.46 15.24
CA LEU A 43 -7.86 -4.38 15.40
C LEU A 43 -7.37 -3.14 14.66
N LEU A 44 -8.27 -2.47 13.99
CA LEU A 44 -8.03 -1.21 13.30
C LEU A 44 -9.01 -0.17 13.82
N SER A 45 -8.54 1.04 14.09
CA SER A 45 -9.41 2.08 14.64
C SER A 45 -9.03 3.49 14.23
N LYS A 46 -10.05 4.34 14.09
CA LYS A 46 -9.89 5.80 14.03
C LYS A 46 -9.68 6.40 15.42
N GLY A 47 -9.12 7.59 15.46
CA GLY A 47 -9.01 8.39 16.69
C GLY A 47 -8.14 7.78 17.79
N ARG A 48 -7.25 6.83 17.45
CA ARG A 48 -6.39 6.12 18.42
C ARG A 48 -7.19 5.43 19.54
N ALA A 49 -8.33 4.86 19.19
CA ALA A 49 -9.19 4.18 20.17
C ALA A 49 -8.48 3.01 20.85
N TYR A 50 -7.62 2.30 20.11
CA TYR A 50 -6.67 1.31 20.61
C TYR A 50 -5.26 1.83 20.35
N LEU A 51 -4.42 1.95 21.39
CA LEU A 51 -3.12 2.62 21.27
C LEU A 51 -2.00 1.70 20.80
N HIS A 52 -1.78 0.56 21.48
CA HIS A 52 -0.68 -0.35 21.18
C HIS A 52 -1.20 -1.66 20.58
N GLY A 53 -0.48 -2.20 19.60
CA GLY A 53 -0.84 -3.46 18.96
C GLY A 53 -2.05 -3.39 18.02
N SER A 54 -2.54 -2.19 17.70
CA SER A 54 -3.58 -1.97 16.72
C SER A 54 -3.09 -1.16 15.52
N ILE A 55 -3.82 -1.26 14.41
CA ILE A 55 -3.55 -0.50 13.20
C ILE A 55 -4.29 0.85 13.29
N LEU A 56 -3.57 1.95 13.08
CA LEU A 56 -4.18 3.28 13.02
C LEU A 56 -4.80 3.50 11.65
N ASP A 57 -6.08 3.89 11.61
CA ASP A 57 -6.72 4.38 10.40
C ASP A 57 -6.56 5.91 10.27
N CYS A 58 -6.08 6.32 9.10
CA CYS A 58 -5.93 7.72 8.71
C CYS A 58 -7.00 8.04 7.66
N GLU A 59 -8.09 8.68 8.05
CA GLU A 59 -9.12 9.06 7.09
C GLU A 59 -8.56 10.03 6.04
N ARG A 60 -8.66 9.63 4.77
CA ARG A 60 -8.16 10.32 3.59
C ARG A 60 -6.63 10.46 3.51
N GLN A 61 -6.13 10.40 2.31
CA GLN A 61 -4.69 10.48 2.00
C GLN A 61 -4.00 11.70 2.61
N ALA A 62 -4.71 12.81 2.78
CA ALA A 62 -4.15 14.02 3.37
C ALA A 62 -3.68 13.84 4.84
N ARG A 63 -4.20 12.82 5.54
CA ARG A 63 -3.82 12.48 6.93
C ARG A 63 -2.80 11.35 7.02
N ALA A 64 -2.38 10.79 5.88
CA ALA A 64 -1.36 9.73 5.84
C ALA A 64 -0.03 10.23 6.40
N PRO A 65 0.74 9.38 7.09
CA PRO A 65 2.10 9.69 7.54
C PRO A 65 2.98 10.14 6.37
N LYS A 66 3.73 11.22 6.58
CA LYS A 66 4.67 11.74 5.58
C LYS A 66 5.91 10.85 5.49
N GLU A 67 6.34 10.31 6.62
CA GLU A 67 7.52 9.45 6.75
C GLU A 67 7.13 8.00 7.04
N LYS A 68 8.09 7.09 6.89
CA LYS A 68 7.95 5.69 7.29
C LYS A 68 7.70 5.59 8.80
N THR A 69 6.73 4.77 9.17
CA THR A 69 6.39 4.49 10.56
C THR A 69 6.84 3.09 10.97
N GLU A 70 7.07 2.86 12.25
CA GLU A 70 7.33 1.52 12.79
C GLU A 70 6.06 0.67 12.77
N ASN A 71 4.94 1.25 13.19
CA ASN A 71 3.66 0.57 13.24
C ASN A 71 2.94 0.63 11.90
N TYR A 72 2.13 -0.38 11.64
CA TYR A 72 1.24 -0.39 10.48
C TYR A 72 0.13 0.64 10.63
N TRP A 73 -0.30 1.18 9.51
CA TRP A 73 -1.42 2.11 9.40
C TRP A 73 -2.17 1.85 8.10
N GLN A 74 -3.35 2.42 8.00
CA GLN A 74 -4.17 2.35 6.81
C GLN A 74 -4.69 3.73 6.45
N VAL A 75 -4.90 3.98 5.18
CA VAL A 75 -5.74 5.10 4.71
C VAL A 75 -7.06 4.54 4.25
N ASP A 76 -8.13 5.06 4.83
CA ASP A 76 -9.50 4.92 4.33
C ASP A 76 -9.77 6.05 3.35
N GLU A 77 -9.85 5.73 2.07
CA GLU A 77 -9.88 6.71 0.98
C GLU A 77 -11.03 6.43 0.01
N PRO A 78 -11.94 7.39 -0.24
CA PRO A 78 -12.97 7.20 -1.23
C PRO A 78 -12.42 7.26 -2.66
N ILE A 79 -13.00 6.46 -3.56
CA ILE A 79 -12.70 6.47 -4.99
C ILE A 79 -13.01 7.83 -5.65
N GLY A 80 -13.95 8.60 -5.07
CA GLY A 80 -14.30 9.95 -5.49
C GLY A 80 -14.06 10.98 -4.41
N HIS A 81 -14.67 12.15 -4.55
CA HIS A 81 -14.57 13.22 -3.55
C HIS A 81 -15.45 12.99 -2.31
N LYS A 82 -16.38 12.02 -2.35
CA LYS A 82 -17.26 11.60 -1.23
C LYS A 82 -17.22 10.10 -1.03
N PHE A 83 -17.53 9.62 0.19
CA PHE A 83 -17.62 8.19 0.51
C PHE A 83 -18.90 7.56 -0.03
N GLY A 84 -20.04 8.24 0.10
CA GLY A 84 -21.33 7.76 -0.40
C GLY A 84 -21.56 8.09 -1.86
N TYR A 85 -22.52 7.40 -2.48
CA TYR A 85 -22.95 7.68 -3.84
C TYR A 85 -23.66 9.04 -3.92
N VAL A 86 -23.28 9.81 -4.91
CA VAL A 86 -24.02 10.98 -5.40
C VAL A 86 -23.99 10.98 -6.91
N GLU A 87 -25.05 11.46 -7.54
CA GLU A 87 -25.07 11.64 -8.99
C GLU A 87 -23.99 12.63 -9.42
N GLY A 88 -23.25 12.32 -10.50
CA GLY A 88 -22.13 13.14 -10.95
C GLY A 88 -20.91 13.10 -10.03
N LEU A 89 -20.73 12.02 -9.24
CA LEU A 89 -19.55 11.85 -8.38
C LEU A 89 -18.26 12.01 -9.17
N GLN A 90 -17.47 13.01 -8.84
CA GLN A 90 -16.14 13.19 -9.45
C GLN A 90 -15.17 12.15 -8.88
N LEU A 91 -14.62 11.33 -9.77
CA LEU A 91 -13.71 10.25 -9.41
C LEU A 91 -12.25 10.71 -9.45
N LYS A 92 -11.44 10.07 -8.60
CA LYS A 92 -9.99 10.14 -8.70
C LYS A 92 -9.52 9.27 -9.87
N SER A 93 -8.42 9.66 -10.52
CA SER A 93 -7.83 8.82 -11.54
C SER A 93 -7.23 7.54 -10.95
N ALA A 94 -7.34 6.43 -11.68
CA ALA A 94 -6.68 5.17 -11.31
C ALA A 94 -5.19 5.38 -11.06
N ASP A 95 -4.52 6.16 -11.89
CA ASP A 95 -3.10 6.51 -11.75
C ASP A 95 -2.77 7.23 -10.45
N GLY A 96 -3.65 8.15 -10.02
CA GLY A 96 -3.52 8.83 -8.73
C GLY A 96 -3.64 7.87 -7.56
N ILE A 97 -4.61 6.96 -7.62
CA ILE A 97 -4.85 5.93 -6.59
C ILE A 97 -3.65 4.96 -6.53
N ILE A 98 -3.14 4.49 -7.67
CA ILE A 98 -1.96 3.60 -7.74
C ILE A 98 -0.75 4.27 -7.10
N ARG A 99 -0.45 5.53 -7.45
CA ARG A 99 0.67 6.25 -6.82
C ARG A 99 0.49 6.44 -5.31
N SER A 100 -0.74 6.67 -4.86
CA SER A 100 -1.05 6.71 -3.42
C SER A 100 -0.80 5.37 -2.75
N LEU A 101 -1.26 4.27 -3.34
CA LEU A 101 -1.00 2.91 -2.85
C LEU A 101 0.51 2.65 -2.70
N VAL A 102 1.30 2.89 -3.76
CA VAL A 102 2.75 2.69 -3.74
C VAL A 102 3.42 3.55 -2.67
N ASN A 103 3.01 4.81 -2.55
CA ASN A 103 3.55 5.71 -1.52
C ASN A 103 3.19 5.24 -0.10
N ASN A 104 2.00 4.68 0.12
CA ASN A 104 1.57 4.18 1.43
C ASN A 104 2.34 2.92 1.82
N ILE A 105 2.39 1.90 0.95
CA ILE A 105 3.07 0.63 1.25
C ILE A 105 4.57 0.81 1.50
N SER A 106 5.21 1.77 0.84
CA SER A 106 6.63 2.10 1.08
C SER A 106 6.89 2.68 2.48
N LYS A 107 5.83 3.05 3.23
CA LYS A 107 5.89 3.66 4.57
C LYS A 107 5.23 2.81 5.65
N ASN A 108 5.00 1.52 5.41
CA ASN A 108 4.25 0.59 6.25
C ASN A 108 2.74 0.88 6.31
N GLY A 109 2.20 1.57 5.31
CA GLY A 109 0.76 1.85 5.21
C GLY A 109 0.05 0.93 4.24
N ASN A 110 -1.26 0.84 4.40
CA ASN A 110 -2.18 0.19 3.48
C ASN A 110 -3.18 1.20 2.91
N LEU A 111 -3.91 0.79 1.89
CA LEU A 111 -4.99 1.57 1.30
C LEU A 111 -6.29 0.76 1.34
N CYS A 112 -7.29 1.26 2.07
CA CYS A 112 -8.67 0.81 1.98
C CYS A 112 -9.40 1.74 1.02
N LEU A 113 -9.61 1.29 -0.21
CA LEU A 113 -10.29 2.07 -1.24
C LEU A 113 -11.79 1.83 -1.16
N ASN A 114 -12.54 2.84 -0.74
CA ASN A 114 -13.99 2.80 -0.68
C ASN A 114 -14.60 3.07 -2.05
N VAL A 115 -15.54 2.24 -2.45
CA VAL A 115 -16.42 2.46 -3.61
C VAL A 115 -17.76 3.00 -3.15
N SER A 116 -18.49 3.66 -4.04
CA SER A 116 -19.78 4.30 -3.74
C SER A 116 -20.89 3.64 -4.56
N PRO A 117 -21.48 2.51 -4.09
CA PRO A 117 -22.54 1.80 -4.79
C PRO A 117 -23.84 2.62 -4.82
N ARG A 118 -24.69 2.38 -5.82
CA ARG A 118 -26.05 2.91 -5.87
C ARG A 118 -26.94 2.27 -4.80
N GLY A 119 -28.14 2.79 -4.60
CA GLY A 119 -29.11 2.27 -3.63
C GLY A 119 -29.54 0.81 -3.88
N ASP A 120 -29.40 0.31 -5.11
CA ASP A 120 -29.63 -1.09 -5.48
C ASP A 120 -28.41 -2.01 -5.26
N GLY A 121 -27.30 -1.45 -4.76
CA GLY A 121 -26.04 -2.16 -4.53
C GLY A 121 -25.14 -2.25 -5.77
N SER A 122 -25.54 -1.77 -6.93
CA SER A 122 -24.72 -1.79 -8.13
C SER A 122 -23.59 -0.76 -8.05
N ILE A 123 -22.40 -1.14 -8.52
CA ILE A 123 -21.25 -0.21 -8.65
C ILE A 123 -21.34 0.49 -10.01
N PRO A 124 -21.36 1.84 -10.06
CA PRO A 124 -21.37 2.60 -11.30
C PRO A 124 -20.24 2.21 -12.26
N GLU A 125 -20.53 2.22 -13.57
CA GLU A 125 -19.58 1.75 -14.58
C GLU A 125 -18.26 2.55 -14.60
N ASP A 126 -18.32 3.85 -14.36
CA ASP A 126 -17.16 4.72 -14.26
C ASP A 126 -16.23 4.31 -13.10
N GLN A 127 -16.79 3.98 -11.93
CA GLN A 127 -16.03 3.44 -10.81
C GLN A 127 -15.44 2.06 -11.16
N GLN A 128 -16.21 1.19 -11.83
CA GLN A 128 -15.71 -0.11 -12.29
C GLN A 128 -14.51 0.05 -13.24
N LYS A 129 -14.51 1.04 -14.14
CA LYS A 129 -13.38 1.33 -15.04
C LYS A 129 -12.10 1.68 -14.24
N VAL A 130 -12.24 2.53 -13.23
CA VAL A 130 -11.11 2.87 -12.33
C VAL A 130 -10.57 1.63 -11.62
N LEU A 131 -11.47 0.79 -11.06
CA LEU A 131 -11.08 -0.44 -10.37
C LEU A 131 -10.41 -1.46 -11.29
N ARG A 132 -10.92 -1.64 -12.53
CA ARG A 132 -10.31 -2.54 -13.52
C ARG A 132 -8.89 -2.09 -13.87
N ARG A 133 -8.68 -0.78 -14.09
CA ARG A 133 -7.33 -0.24 -14.37
C ARG A 133 -6.36 -0.47 -13.21
N ILE A 134 -6.81 -0.30 -11.97
CA ILE A 134 -6.00 -0.63 -10.77
C ILE A 134 -5.71 -2.14 -10.74
N GLY A 135 -6.70 -2.97 -11.02
CA GLY A 135 -6.55 -4.43 -11.07
C GLY A 135 -5.57 -4.89 -12.16
N GLU A 136 -5.56 -4.25 -13.34
CA GLU A 136 -4.59 -4.51 -14.41
C GLU A 136 -3.18 -4.19 -13.96
N TRP A 137 -2.98 -3.04 -13.34
CA TRP A 137 -1.69 -2.64 -12.79
C TRP A 137 -1.22 -3.62 -11.69
N LEU A 138 -2.12 -4.05 -10.79
CA LEU A 138 -1.81 -5.02 -9.74
C LEU A 138 -1.48 -6.41 -10.30
N ARG A 139 -2.10 -6.85 -11.39
CA ARG A 139 -1.70 -8.11 -12.06
C ARG A 139 -0.27 -8.06 -12.58
N GLN A 140 0.17 -6.90 -13.03
CA GLN A 140 1.52 -6.70 -13.58
C GLN A 140 2.57 -6.54 -12.48
N TYR A 141 2.27 -5.73 -11.46
CA TYR A 141 3.25 -5.27 -10.46
C TYR A 141 2.98 -5.75 -9.04
N GLY A 142 1.96 -6.56 -8.84
CA GLY A 142 1.50 -7.02 -7.52
C GLY A 142 2.55 -7.81 -6.73
N GLU A 143 3.55 -8.39 -7.40
CA GLU A 143 4.69 -9.04 -6.73
C GLU A 143 5.39 -8.08 -5.74
N GLY A 144 5.54 -6.82 -6.12
CA GLY A 144 6.13 -5.78 -5.27
C GLY A 144 5.15 -5.18 -4.25
N VAL A 145 3.85 -5.53 -4.32
CA VAL A 145 2.81 -5.01 -3.42
C VAL A 145 2.44 -6.03 -2.35
N TYR A 146 2.09 -7.25 -2.77
CA TYR A 146 1.56 -8.28 -1.89
C TYR A 146 2.64 -9.00 -1.09
N ASN A 147 2.37 -9.22 0.20
CA ASN A 147 3.29 -9.89 1.13
C ASN A 147 4.67 -9.20 1.23
N THR A 148 4.69 -7.88 1.10
CA THR A 148 5.89 -7.06 1.25
C THR A 148 5.83 -6.20 2.52
N ARG A 149 6.95 -5.58 2.84
CA ARG A 149 7.12 -4.59 3.91
C ARG A 149 7.79 -3.36 3.35
N ALA A 150 7.67 -2.22 4.03
CA ALA A 150 8.47 -1.06 3.70
C ALA A 150 9.97 -1.39 3.87
N TYR A 151 10.76 -1.03 2.89
CA TYR A 151 12.22 -1.18 2.97
C TYR A 151 12.81 -0.25 4.04
N VAL A 152 14.10 -0.37 4.33
CA VAL A 152 14.80 0.48 5.31
C VAL A 152 14.58 1.95 5.00
N VAL A 153 14.72 2.33 3.73
CA VAL A 153 14.39 3.65 3.19
C VAL A 153 13.07 3.57 2.43
N SER A 154 12.12 4.42 2.76
CA SER A 154 10.79 4.42 2.10
C SER A 154 10.84 4.87 0.63
N GLY A 155 11.79 5.73 0.30
CA GLY A 155 11.96 6.22 -1.07
C GLY A 155 12.99 7.32 -1.18
N GLU A 156 13.35 7.64 -2.42
CA GLU A 156 14.23 8.72 -2.82
C GLU A 156 13.75 9.28 -4.16
N ASN A 157 13.79 10.57 -4.33
CA ASN A 157 13.27 11.23 -5.54
C ASN A 157 11.87 10.71 -5.95
N ASN A 158 11.75 10.15 -7.14
CA ASN A 158 10.53 9.52 -7.65
C ASN A 158 10.48 7.99 -7.44
N VAL A 159 11.42 7.39 -6.71
CA VAL A 159 11.47 5.96 -6.40
C VAL A 159 10.87 5.69 -5.02
N ARG A 160 10.11 4.60 -4.89
CA ARG A 160 9.57 4.08 -3.63
C ARG A 160 9.97 2.63 -3.48
N TYR A 161 10.20 2.19 -2.24
CA TYR A 161 10.74 0.87 -1.98
C TYR A 161 9.85 0.02 -1.09
N THR A 162 9.69 -1.24 -1.48
CA THR A 162 9.21 -2.31 -0.61
C THR A 162 10.21 -3.46 -0.62
N CYS A 163 10.06 -4.43 0.28
CA CYS A 163 10.93 -5.58 0.31
C CYS A 163 10.19 -6.86 0.73
N LYS A 164 10.78 -7.99 0.39
CA LYS A 164 10.35 -9.31 0.82
C LYS A 164 11.54 -10.07 1.40
N GLY A 165 11.51 -10.29 2.71
CA GLY A 165 12.69 -10.76 3.42
C GLY A 165 13.85 -9.77 3.33
N ASN A 166 15.08 -10.28 3.37
CA ASN A 166 16.29 -9.46 3.35
C ASN A 166 16.96 -9.39 1.97
N SER A 167 16.54 -10.22 1.03
CA SER A 167 17.20 -10.40 -0.27
C SER A 167 16.44 -9.81 -1.45
N LEU A 168 15.16 -9.50 -1.31
CA LEU A 168 14.36 -8.95 -2.41
C LEU A 168 13.91 -7.53 -2.08
N VAL A 169 14.27 -6.58 -2.94
CA VAL A 169 13.83 -5.19 -2.89
C VAL A 169 13.07 -4.88 -4.17
N TYR A 170 11.97 -4.17 -4.05
CA TYR A 170 11.17 -3.69 -5.17
C TYR A 170 11.26 -2.19 -5.24
N ALA A 171 11.77 -1.68 -6.37
CA ALA A 171 11.87 -0.25 -6.66
C ALA A 171 10.74 0.17 -7.59
N PHE A 172 9.78 0.93 -7.07
CA PHE A 172 8.70 1.53 -7.85
C PHE A 172 9.12 2.92 -8.32
N VAL A 173 9.32 3.11 -9.61
CA VAL A 173 9.62 4.40 -10.21
C VAL A 173 8.31 5.08 -10.61
N LEU A 174 7.94 6.12 -9.86
CA LEU A 174 6.71 6.89 -10.11
C LEU A 174 6.89 7.76 -11.36
N LYS A 175 5.88 7.72 -12.27
CA LYS A 175 5.93 8.48 -13.53
C LYS A 175 7.25 8.26 -14.29
N TRP A 176 7.67 7.01 -14.37
CA TRP A 176 8.90 6.68 -15.09
C TRP A 176 8.81 7.13 -16.56
N ASN A 177 9.84 7.77 -17.03
CA ASN A 177 9.93 8.33 -18.38
C ASN A 177 10.68 7.45 -19.37
N GLY A 178 10.88 6.16 -19.05
CA GLY A 178 11.59 5.21 -19.91
C GLY A 178 13.11 5.38 -19.93
N LYS A 179 13.71 6.15 -19.00
CA LYS A 179 15.16 6.40 -18.95
C LYS A 179 15.81 5.75 -17.74
N PRO A 180 17.14 5.52 -17.76
CA PRO A 180 17.90 5.06 -16.61
C PRO A 180 17.65 5.92 -15.38
N PHE A 181 17.69 5.28 -14.19
CA PHE A 181 17.45 5.95 -12.92
C PHE A 181 18.42 5.49 -11.84
N ALA A 182 18.78 6.42 -10.96
CA ALA A 182 19.68 6.13 -9.85
C ALA A 182 18.94 5.62 -8.64
N ILE A 183 19.56 4.69 -7.90
CA ILE A 183 19.13 4.21 -6.57
C ILE A 183 20.31 4.26 -5.61
N SER A 184 20.14 4.96 -4.49
CA SER A 184 21.14 5.05 -3.42
C SER A 184 20.72 4.29 -2.15
N ALA A 185 19.43 4.00 -2.02
CA ALA A 185 18.84 3.36 -0.85
C ALA A 185 19.41 1.97 -0.52
N ILE A 186 19.97 1.25 -1.50
CA ILE A 186 20.59 -0.07 -1.30
C ILE A 186 21.97 0.07 -0.63
N GLY A 187 22.58 1.26 -0.70
CA GLY A 187 23.82 1.56 -0.01
C GLY A 187 24.99 0.65 -0.43
N LYS A 188 25.63 0.02 0.59
CA LYS A 188 26.76 -0.90 0.38
C LYS A 188 26.33 -2.32 0.01
N GLY A 189 25.02 -2.62 0.00
CA GLY A 189 24.50 -3.91 -0.44
C GLY A 189 24.94 -4.22 -1.87
N ARG A 190 25.17 -5.50 -2.19
CA ARG A 190 25.49 -5.92 -3.55
C ARG A 190 24.24 -6.34 -4.26
N ILE A 191 24.00 -5.74 -5.42
CA ILE A 191 22.93 -6.19 -6.32
C ILE A 191 23.43 -7.41 -7.09
N LYS A 192 22.66 -8.50 -7.00
CA LYS A 192 22.87 -9.70 -7.78
C LYS A 192 22.18 -9.62 -9.14
N SER A 193 20.94 -9.14 -9.16
CA SER A 193 20.16 -9.00 -10.40
C SER A 193 19.10 -7.91 -10.29
N VAL A 194 18.72 -7.34 -11.43
CA VAL A 194 17.58 -6.43 -11.57
C VAL A 194 16.69 -6.96 -12.70
N VAL A 195 15.38 -6.99 -12.49
CA VAL A 195 14.38 -7.40 -13.48
C VAL A 195 13.25 -6.39 -13.53
N GLY A 196 12.91 -5.92 -14.72
CA GLY A 196 11.72 -5.08 -14.93
C GLY A 196 10.46 -5.94 -14.87
N LEU A 197 9.54 -5.64 -13.92
CA LEU A 197 8.29 -6.41 -13.83
C LEU A 197 7.32 -6.09 -14.99
N HIS A 198 7.53 -5.00 -15.73
CA HIS A 198 6.69 -4.60 -16.87
C HIS A 198 6.86 -5.50 -18.09
N ASP A 199 8.02 -6.12 -18.26
CA ASP A 199 8.33 -6.98 -19.40
C ASP A 199 9.03 -8.30 -19.03
N GLY A 200 9.32 -8.49 -17.74
CA GLY A 200 9.98 -9.69 -17.20
C GLY A 200 11.47 -9.82 -17.59
N LYS A 201 12.08 -8.78 -18.16
CA LYS A 201 13.45 -8.86 -18.67
C LYS A 201 14.50 -8.43 -17.65
N PRO A 202 15.69 -9.06 -17.68
CA PRO A 202 16.85 -8.57 -16.94
C PRO A 202 17.23 -7.16 -17.38
N VAL A 203 17.63 -6.35 -16.41
CA VAL A 203 18.08 -4.97 -16.61
C VAL A 203 19.52 -4.85 -16.15
N ALA A 204 20.37 -4.25 -17.00
CA ALA A 204 21.76 -3.94 -16.63
C ALA A 204 21.79 -2.86 -15.54
N PHE A 205 22.80 -2.90 -14.70
CA PHE A 205 23.05 -1.89 -13.68
C PHE A 205 24.54 -1.67 -13.48
N THR A 206 24.90 -0.45 -13.12
CA THR A 206 26.28 -0.05 -12.88
C THR A 206 26.42 0.52 -11.47
N LYS A 207 27.45 0.09 -10.75
CA LYS A 207 27.77 0.66 -9.44
C LYS A 207 28.33 2.07 -9.61
N THR A 208 27.86 2.99 -8.76
CA THR A 208 28.32 4.38 -8.68
C THR A 208 28.87 4.67 -7.28
N ASP A 209 29.47 5.84 -7.09
CA ASP A 209 29.99 6.25 -5.76
C ASP A 209 28.89 6.29 -4.68
N ASN A 210 27.65 6.62 -5.08
CA ASN A 210 26.53 6.82 -4.15
C ASN A 210 25.44 5.74 -4.26
N GLY A 211 25.68 4.61 -4.94
CA GLY A 211 24.69 3.56 -5.11
C GLY A 211 24.80 2.85 -6.46
N TYR A 212 23.72 2.80 -7.19
CA TYR A 212 23.66 2.13 -8.50
C TYR A 212 22.86 2.95 -9.51
N MET A 213 23.27 2.90 -10.77
CA MET A 213 22.49 3.31 -11.93
C MET A 213 21.81 2.08 -12.52
N VAL A 214 20.49 2.07 -12.60
CA VAL A 214 19.70 1.04 -13.27
C VAL A 214 19.49 1.49 -14.71
N GLU A 215 20.04 0.73 -15.67
CA GLU A 215 20.09 1.07 -17.11
C GLU A 215 18.79 0.66 -17.85
N ALA A 216 17.65 0.77 -17.15
CA ALA A 216 16.37 0.46 -17.76
C ALA A 216 16.01 1.50 -18.83
N SER A 217 15.50 1.02 -19.96
CA SER A 217 14.98 1.87 -21.03
C SER A 217 13.70 1.28 -21.62
N SER A 218 12.73 2.12 -21.93
CA SER A 218 11.52 1.74 -22.66
C SER A 218 10.90 2.96 -23.31
N GLU A 219 10.45 2.82 -24.54
CA GLU A 219 9.83 3.92 -25.30
C GLU A 219 8.33 4.08 -25.01
N ASN A 220 7.68 3.04 -24.48
CA ASN A 220 6.22 2.97 -24.38
C ASN A 220 5.73 2.67 -22.96
N VAL A 221 6.23 3.40 -21.96
CA VAL A 221 5.73 3.23 -20.57
C VAL A 221 4.76 4.33 -20.21
N SER A 222 3.50 3.97 -20.03
CA SER A 222 2.44 4.87 -19.57
C SER A 222 1.95 4.57 -18.15
N ASP A 223 2.54 3.56 -17.47
CA ASP A 223 2.09 3.17 -16.14
C ASP A 223 2.45 4.22 -15.07
N PRO A 224 1.53 4.47 -14.12
CA PRO A 224 1.70 5.49 -13.09
C PRO A 224 2.86 5.21 -12.13
N ALA A 225 3.24 3.94 -12.01
CA ALA A 225 4.40 3.44 -11.29
C ALA A 225 4.87 2.14 -11.95
N VAL A 226 6.14 2.05 -12.30
CA VAL A 226 6.78 0.86 -12.86
C VAL A 226 7.67 0.23 -11.80
N CYS A 227 7.56 -1.08 -11.63
CA CYS A 227 8.27 -1.80 -10.59
C CYS A 227 9.44 -2.61 -11.16
N PHE A 228 10.57 -2.52 -10.49
CA PHE A 228 11.77 -3.30 -10.74
C PHE A 228 12.06 -4.17 -9.52
N ARG A 229 12.21 -5.47 -9.73
CA ARG A 229 12.66 -6.43 -8.72
C ARG A 229 14.17 -6.43 -8.68
N ILE A 230 14.72 -6.22 -7.50
CA ILE A 230 16.15 -6.19 -7.22
C ILE A 230 16.48 -7.32 -6.25
N GLU A 231 17.31 -8.26 -6.65
CA GLU A 231 17.82 -9.32 -5.80
C GLU A 231 19.17 -8.88 -5.24
N LEU A 232 19.34 -9.01 -3.92
CA LEU A 232 20.59 -8.73 -3.21
C LEU A 232 21.36 -10.03 -2.96
N GLU A 233 22.71 -9.92 -2.88
CA GLU A 233 23.59 -11.04 -2.47
C GLU A 233 23.40 -11.42 -1.00
#